data_f90739f915d5aa16c690039f388a34a7
#
_entry.id   f90739f915d5aa16c690039f388a34a7
#
_cell.length_a   1.000
_cell.length_b   1.000
_cell.length_c   1.000
_cell.angle_alpha   90.00
_cell.angle_beta   90.00
_cell.angle_gamma   90.00
#
_symmetry.space_group_name_H-M   'P 1'
#
loop_
_entity.id
_entity.type
_entity.pdbx_description
1 polymer ?
#
loop_
_entity_poly.entity_id
_entity_poly.type
_entity_poly.pdbx_seq_one_letter_code
_entity_poly.pdbx_strand_id
1 'polypeptide(L)'
;MKYFDKLKKYFPELSNKKINSYKNLYSVYEELNSKINLISRKDFENFYLHHVLHSLSIVKLKLIKSDNLKIIDIGTGGGIPGIPLSIYYDANEFILIDSMKKKLMQLT
;
A
#
# COMPACT_ATOMS: atom_id res chain seq x y z
N MET A 1 1.79 11.45 12.20
CA MET A 1 1.26 10.31 11.44
C MET A 1 1.16 9.10 12.36
N LYS A 2 -0.06 8.81 12.71
CA LYS A 2 -0.37 7.76 13.69
C LYS A 2 0.10 6.38 13.18
N TYR A 3 0.77 5.64 14.01
CA TYR A 3 1.31 4.30 13.74
C TYR A 3 2.43 4.22 12.70
N PHE A 4 2.88 5.33 12.12
CA PHE A 4 3.96 5.30 11.12
C PHE A 4 5.26 4.69 11.68
N ASP A 5 5.57 4.99 12.94
CA ASP A 5 6.76 4.46 13.61
C ASP A 5 6.76 2.92 13.72
N LYS A 6 5.59 2.29 13.63
CA LYS A 6 5.46 0.84 13.69
C LYS A 6 6.04 0.14 12.47
N LEU A 7 6.14 0.84 11.33
CA LEU A 7 6.72 0.25 10.13
C LEU A 7 8.14 -0.27 10.37
N LYS A 8 9.01 0.58 10.90
CA LYS A 8 10.40 0.19 11.14
C LYS A 8 10.50 -0.83 12.28
N LYS A 9 9.60 -0.75 13.24
CA LYS A 9 9.57 -1.68 14.38
C LYS A 9 9.28 -3.10 13.92
N TYR A 10 8.25 -3.29 13.10
CA TYR A 10 7.81 -4.62 12.66
C TYR A 10 8.49 -5.10 11.39
N PHE A 11 9.05 -4.18 10.61
CA PHE A 11 9.77 -4.48 9.37
C PHE A 11 11.12 -3.75 9.37
N PRO A 12 12.05 -4.18 10.25
CA PRO A 12 13.35 -3.49 10.38
C PRO A 12 14.22 -3.59 9.14
N GLU A 13 13.91 -4.52 8.24
CA GLU A 13 14.61 -4.70 6.98
C GLU A 13 14.33 -3.61 5.95
N LEU A 14 13.28 -2.79 6.17
CA LEU A 14 12.92 -1.73 5.22
C LEU A 14 14.03 -0.67 5.10
N SER A 15 14.43 -0.39 3.86
CA SER A 15 15.39 0.69 3.59
C SER A 15 14.79 2.06 3.87
N ASN A 16 15.64 3.06 4.02
CA ASN A 16 15.17 4.44 4.18
C ASN A 16 14.36 4.90 2.97
N LYS A 17 14.73 4.44 1.78
CA LYS A 17 13.98 4.75 0.55
C LYS A 17 12.56 4.21 0.63
N LYS A 18 12.39 2.96 1.07
CA LYS A 18 11.06 2.35 1.20
C LYS A 18 10.25 3.01 2.32
N ILE A 19 10.89 3.33 3.43
CA ILE A 19 10.22 4.08 4.52
C ILE A 19 9.71 5.42 4.02
N ASN A 20 10.51 6.14 3.22
CA ASN A 20 10.09 7.40 2.64
C ASN A 20 8.93 7.22 1.65
N SER A 21 8.92 6.13 0.88
CA SER A 21 7.80 5.81 0.00
C SER A 21 6.50 5.62 0.79
N TYR A 22 6.56 4.90 1.91
CA TYR A 22 5.40 4.73 2.77
C TYR A 22 4.96 6.05 3.41
N LYS A 23 5.90 6.91 3.78
CA LYS A 23 5.59 8.23 4.29
C LYS A 23 4.83 9.06 3.25
N ASN A 24 5.27 9.02 2.01
CA ASN A 24 4.65 9.76 0.91
C ASN A 24 3.27 9.23 0.57
N LEU A 25 2.99 7.94 0.80
CA LEU A 25 1.67 7.37 0.56
C LEU A 25 0.57 8.12 1.30
N TYR A 26 0.82 8.53 2.53
CA TYR A 26 -0.18 9.26 3.30
C TYR A 26 -0.64 10.51 2.57
N SER A 27 0.30 11.32 2.08
CA SER A 27 -0.01 12.56 1.36
C SER A 27 -0.72 12.28 0.04
N VAL A 28 -0.30 11.24 -0.68
CA VAL A 28 -0.94 10.86 -1.95
C VAL A 28 -2.40 10.45 -1.72
N TYR A 29 -2.64 9.57 -0.74
CA TYR A 29 -3.99 9.13 -0.43
C TYR A 29 -4.85 10.24 0.15
N GLU A 30 -4.27 11.15 0.93
CA GLU A 30 -4.99 12.32 1.44
C GLU A 30 -5.51 13.19 0.29
N GLU A 31 -4.64 13.49 -0.67
CA GLU A 31 -5.01 14.28 -1.84
C GLU A 31 -6.08 13.58 -2.68
N LEU A 32 -5.86 12.29 -2.99
CA LEU A 32 -6.83 11.52 -3.78
C LEU A 32 -8.16 11.38 -3.05
N ASN A 33 -8.12 11.17 -1.74
CA ASN A 33 -9.33 10.98 -0.95
C ASN A 33 -10.18 12.24 -0.87
N SER A 34 -9.56 13.41 -1.01
CA SER A 34 -10.31 14.67 -1.09
C SER A 34 -11.14 14.76 -2.36
N LYS A 35 -10.76 14.00 -3.40
CA LYS A 35 -11.43 14.03 -4.72
C LYS A 35 -12.41 12.88 -4.91
N ILE A 36 -12.07 11.68 -4.46
CA ILE A 36 -12.81 10.44 -4.74
C ILE A 36 -12.88 9.49 -3.55
N ASN A 37 -13.26 9.84 -2.42
CA ASN A 37 -13.58 8.96 -1.26
C ASN A 37 -13.09 7.51 -1.36
N LEU A 38 -11.78 7.30 -1.48
CA LEU A 38 -11.20 5.96 -1.53
C LEU A 38 -11.27 5.24 -0.17
N ILE A 39 -11.11 6.00 0.89
CA ILE A 39 -11.04 5.52 2.27
C ILE A 39 -11.92 6.42 3.12
N SER A 40 -12.70 5.84 4.04
CA SER A 40 -13.52 6.64 4.93
C SER A 40 -12.66 7.55 5.80
N ARG A 41 -13.21 8.70 6.19
CA ARG A 41 -12.48 9.66 7.02
C ARG A 41 -11.98 9.03 8.32
N LYS A 42 -12.82 8.19 8.93
CA LYS A 42 -12.49 7.51 10.18
C LYS A 42 -11.33 6.52 9.98
N ASP A 43 -11.37 5.75 8.91
CA ASP A 43 -10.31 4.80 8.58
C ASP A 43 -9.01 5.52 8.24
N PHE A 44 -9.09 6.70 7.62
CA PHE A 44 -7.90 7.44 7.21
C PHE A 44 -7.06 7.91 8.39
N GLU A 45 -7.67 8.16 9.54
CA GLU A 45 -6.94 8.48 10.76
C GLU A 45 -5.99 7.34 11.17
N ASN A 46 -6.34 6.11 10.83
CA ASN A 46 -5.55 4.91 11.13
C ASN A 46 -4.94 4.32 9.86
N PHE A 47 -4.57 5.17 8.91
CA PHE A 47 -4.10 4.74 7.58
C PHE A 47 -2.98 3.71 7.67
N TYR A 48 -1.94 3.98 8.48
CA TYR A 48 -0.81 3.07 8.56
C TYR A 48 -1.16 1.75 9.22
N LEU A 49 -2.04 1.76 10.22
CA LEU A 49 -2.46 0.53 10.89
C LEU A 49 -3.38 -0.30 10.00
N HIS A 50 -4.47 0.30 9.49
CA HIS A 50 -5.52 -0.43 8.79
C HIS A 50 -5.16 -0.79 7.36
N HIS A 51 -4.35 0.03 6.70
CA HIS A 51 -4.08 -0.16 5.27
C HIS A 51 -2.64 -0.54 4.97
N VAL A 52 -1.66 0.09 5.58
CA VAL A 52 -0.26 -0.24 5.29
C VAL A 52 0.22 -1.45 6.09
N LEU A 53 0.18 -1.40 7.40
CA LEU A 53 0.65 -2.52 8.23
C LEU A 53 -0.17 -3.79 8.01
N HIS A 54 -1.49 -3.63 7.87
CA HIS A 54 -2.35 -4.78 7.59
C HIS A 54 -1.99 -5.43 6.25
N SER A 55 -1.76 -4.62 5.21
CA SER A 55 -1.31 -5.15 3.92
C SER A 55 0.04 -5.87 4.03
N LEU A 56 0.97 -5.29 4.77
CA LEU A 56 2.30 -5.86 4.96
C LEU A 56 2.30 -7.12 5.82
N SER A 57 1.20 -7.44 6.48
CA SER A 57 1.09 -8.72 7.18
C SER A 57 1.28 -9.91 6.25
N ILE A 58 0.98 -9.74 4.96
CA ILE A 58 1.20 -10.76 3.93
C ILE A 58 2.69 -11.12 3.82
N VAL A 59 3.58 -10.18 4.07
CA VAL A 59 5.03 -10.43 4.07
C VAL A 59 5.39 -11.49 5.10
N LYS A 60 4.78 -11.44 6.27
CA LYS A 60 5.03 -12.41 7.35
C LYS A 60 4.57 -13.82 7.00
N LEU A 61 3.63 -13.95 6.06
CA LEU A 61 3.16 -15.25 5.60
C LEU A 61 4.10 -15.89 4.56
N LYS A 62 5.08 -15.12 4.06
CA LYS A 62 6.08 -15.59 3.09
C LYS A 62 5.46 -16.20 1.83
N LEU A 63 4.39 -15.57 1.33
CA LEU A 63 3.69 -16.04 0.14
C LEU A 63 4.43 -15.66 -1.16
N ILE A 64 5.10 -14.52 -1.16
CA ILE A 64 5.86 -14.03 -2.32
C ILE A 64 7.34 -14.34 -2.07
N LYS A 65 7.86 -15.35 -2.78
CA LYS A 65 9.16 -15.94 -2.49
C LYS A 65 10.22 -15.68 -3.55
N SER A 66 9.87 -15.00 -4.65
CA SER A 66 10.77 -14.79 -5.77
C SER A 66 10.67 -13.37 -6.28
N ASP A 67 11.71 -12.94 -7.02
CA ASP A 67 11.71 -11.67 -7.73
C ASP A 67 11.24 -11.88 -9.18
N ASN A 68 10.98 -10.79 -9.89
CA ASN A 68 10.57 -10.78 -11.30
C ASN A 68 9.25 -11.50 -11.57
N LEU A 69 8.36 -11.53 -10.59
CA LEU A 69 7.02 -12.08 -10.74
C LEU A 69 6.05 -10.99 -11.21
N LYS A 70 5.00 -11.42 -11.88
CA LYS A 70 3.80 -10.59 -12.09
C LYS A 70 2.78 -10.97 -11.03
N ILE A 71 2.42 -10.00 -10.21
CA ILE A 71 1.48 -10.20 -9.12
C ILE A 71 0.23 -9.39 -9.42
N ILE A 72 -0.92 -10.06 -9.43
CA ILE A 72 -2.18 -9.43 -9.79
C ILE A 72 -3.02 -9.26 -8.52
N ASP A 73 -3.44 -8.03 -8.26
CA ASP A 73 -4.37 -7.70 -7.19
C ASP A 73 -5.75 -7.46 -7.83
N ILE A 74 -6.63 -8.43 -7.70
CA ILE A 74 -7.97 -8.40 -8.29
C ILE A 74 -8.93 -7.78 -7.30
N GLY A 75 -9.71 -6.79 -7.76
CA GLY A 75 -10.64 -6.08 -6.91
C GLY A 75 -9.93 -5.16 -5.92
N THR A 76 -8.87 -4.52 -6.37
CA THR A 76 -7.97 -3.74 -5.50
C THR A 76 -8.63 -2.53 -4.84
N GLY A 77 -9.73 -2.01 -5.39
CA GLY A 77 -10.40 -0.83 -4.85
C GLY A 77 -9.48 0.39 -4.82
N GLY A 78 -9.07 0.81 -3.64
CA GLY A 78 -8.15 1.92 -3.45
C GLY A 78 -6.68 1.57 -3.63
N GLY A 79 -6.35 0.41 -4.20
CA GLY A 79 -4.97 -0.02 -4.39
C GLY A 79 -4.39 -0.76 -3.19
N ILE A 80 -5.23 -1.29 -2.33
CA ILE A 80 -4.85 -1.99 -1.10
C ILE A 80 -5.26 -3.46 -1.24
N PRO A 81 -4.40 -4.43 -1.00
CA PRO A 81 -3.03 -4.35 -0.48
C PRO A 81 -1.94 -4.14 -1.54
N GLY A 82 -2.29 -4.04 -2.82
CA GLY A 82 -1.32 -4.06 -3.91
C GLY A 82 -0.25 -2.98 -3.82
N ILE A 83 -0.63 -1.72 -3.59
CA ILE A 83 0.33 -0.63 -3.57
C ILE A 83 1.31 -0.74 -2.39
N PRO A 84 0.87 -0.95 -1.15
CA PRO A 84 1.83 -1.18 -0.05
C PRO A 84 2.78 -2.35 -0.29
N LEU A 85 2.27 -3.45 -0.87
CA LEU A 85 3.10 -4.61 -1.18
C LEU A 85 4.07 -4.33 -2.31
N SER A 86 3.69 -3.52 -3.31
CA SER A 86 4.58 -3.19 -4.42
C SER A 86 5.80 -2.39 -3.98
N ILE A 87 5.67 -1.61 -2.94
CA ILE A 87 6.79 -0.88 -2.35
C ILE A 87 7.76 -1.85 -1.68
N TYR A 88 7.23 -2.82 -0.93
CA TYR A 88 8.04 -3.81 -0.24
C TYR A 88 8.76 -4.74 -1.24
N TYR A 89 8.02 -5.28 -2.20
CA TYR A 89 8.50 -6.24 -3.19
C TYR A 89 8.79 -5.55 -4.53
N ASP A 90 9.64 -4.53 -4.50
CA ASP A 90 9.87 -3.64 -5.65
C ASP A 90 10.57 -4.32 -6.84
N ALA A 91 11.07 -5.55 -6.69
CA ALA A 91 11.63 -6.34 -7.79
C ALA A 91 10.55 -7.14 -8.54
N ASN A 92 9.28 -6.94 -8.24
CA ASN A 92 8.14 -7.60 -8.87
C ASN A 92 7.25 -6.56 -9.54
N GLU A 93 6.50 -6.99 -10.56
CA GLU A 93 5.50 -6.16 -11.21
C GLU A 93 4.14 -6.41 -10.56
N PHE A 94 3.49 -5.34 -10.10
CA PHE A 94 2.14 -5.42 -9.53
C PHE A 94 1.14 -4.84 -10.51
N ILE A 95 0.10 -5.61 -10.81
CA ILE A 95 -0.98 -5.21 -11.71
C ILE A 95 -2.25 -5.12 -10.87
N LEU A 96 -2.82 -3.92 -10.81
CA LEU A 96 -4.02 -3.67 -10.02
C LEU A 96 -5.23 -3.68 -10.95
N ILE A 97 -6.22 -4.50 -10.63
CA ILE A 97 -7.43 -4.65 -11.44
C ILE A 97 -8.65 -4.38 -10.59
N ASP A 98 -9.49 -3.46 -11.07
CA ASP A 98 -10.74 -3.15 -10.42
C ASP A 98 -11.76 -2.70 -11.45
N SER A 99 -13.04 -2.93 -11.18
CA SER A 99 -14.12 -2.43 -12.02
C SER A 99 -14.23 -0.91 -11.98
N MET A 100 -13.62 -0.27 -10.99
CA MET A 100 -13.61 1.18 -10.80
C MET A 100 -12.39 1.79 -11.49
N LYS A 101 -12.34 1.75 -12.81
CA LYS A 101 -11.23 2.26 -13.63
C LYS A 101 -10.73 3.65 -13.21
N LYS A 102 -11.65 4.52 -12.84
CA LYS A 102 -11.32 5.89 -12.49
C LYS A 102 -10.39 5.95 -11.28
N LYS A 103 -10.61 5.10 -10.28
CA LYS A 103 -9.74 5.01 -9.12
C LYS A 103 -8.35 4.52 -9.49
N LEU A 104 -8.26 3.47 -10.31
CA LEU A 104 -6.99 2.90 -10.73
C LEU A 104 -6.15 3.89 -11.52
N MET A 105 -6.77 4.64 -12.44
CA MET A 105 -6.07 5.63 -13.24
C MET A 105 -5.44 6.74 -12.40
N GLN A 106 -6.01 7.05 -11.26
CA GLN A 106 -5.46 8.09 -10.38
C GLN A 106 -4.34 7.58 -9.47
N LEU A 107 -4.30 6.27 -9.23
CA LEU A 107 -3.27 5.66 -8.38
C LEU A 107 -2.01 5.29 -9.15
N THR A 108 -2.12 5.06 -10.42
CA THR A 108 -0.99 4.73 -11.29
C THR A 108 -0.43 5.97 -11.96
#